data_6eff4ed03d09584ac26d9e19eead7982
#
_entry.id   6eff4ed03d09584ac26d9e19eead7982
#
_cell.length_a   1.000
_cell.length_b   1.000
_cell.length_c   1.000
_cell.angle_alpha   90.00
_cell.angle_beta   90.00
_cell.angle_gamma   90.00
#
_symmetry.space_group_name_H-M   'P 1'
#
loop_
_entity.id
_entity.type
_entity.pdbx_description
1 polymer ?
#
loop_
_entity_poly.entity_id
_entity_poly.type
_entity_poly.pdbx_seq_one_letter_code
_entity_poly.pdbx_strand_id
1 'polypeptide(L)'
;GLPPELRARMAWLQARLASAAGRPEQTLQLVEGFGSVLQGVSPTLRGEIASSAALLRAEANFALERDEAALEILQKLREQFPSSDAAISSYFLEADHYATQDKAAEAQQLLTKLAEDFPNSAHAPFALLQAARQAERRGQEANLKEANRLIEDLVGKYPRSELVFAARMKQGDLLRKLNDFPAAQRVYEEVVNRFPQRRDVALAQLALAETHNAQSANEPSHVESAMLLFEHVRDRIDAPVDARVEAGFNLGFLHARRGRTAKAEEVWWRDVVNEFLLTPEQARQLSDKGRYWMTRTLLELGTLYEQQEKLDQAREAWSLVLETKLGYGEALAKARLARFGAAGGAP
;
A
#
# COMPACT_ATOMS: atom_id res chain seq x y z
N GLY A 1 -46.60 -16.26 -12.04
CA GLY A 1 -45.64 -15.57 -11.18
C GLY A 1 -44.24 -16.08 -11.45
N LEU A 2 -43.20 -15.37 -11.00
CA LEU A 2 -41.81 -15.80 -11.14
C LEU A 2 -41.54 -17.08 -10.33
N PRO A 3 -40.68 -17.98 -10.84
CA PRO A 3 -40.23 -19.14 -10.08
C PRO A 3 -39.68 -18.76 -8.70
N PRO A 4 -39.88 -19.60 -7.64
CA PRO A 4 -39.43 -19.28 -6.29
C PRO A 4 -37.94 -18.94 -6.20
N GLU A 5 -37.07 -19.68 -6.88
CA GLU A 5 -35.61 -19.45 -6.90
C GLU A 5 -35.24 -18.11 -7.52
N LEU A 6 -35.92 -17.70 -8.59
CA LEU A 6 -35.68 -16.41 -9.22
C LEU A 6 -36.08 -15.25 -8.30
N ARG A 7 -37.26 -15.39 -7.64
CA ARG A 7 -37.72 -14.40 -6.62
C ARG A 7 -36.69 -14.26 -5.47
N ALA A 8 -36.21 -15.38 -4.99
CA ALA A 8 -35.20 -15.38 -3.90
C ALA A 8 -33.90 -14.69 -4.30
N ARG A 9 -33.40 -14.97 -5.49
CA ARG A 9 -32.19 -14.31 -6.03
C ARG A 9 -32.40 -12.81 -6.25
N MET A 10 -33.56 -12.41 -6.74
CA MET A 10 -33.89 -10.98 -6.92
C MET A 10 -33.96 -10.25 -5.58
N ALA A 11 -34.65 -10.82 -4.57
CA ALA A 11 -34.71 -10.23 -3.24
C ALA A 11 -33.31 -10.10 -2.60
N TRP A 12 -32.49 -11.13 -2.75
CA TRP A 12 -31.09 -11.10 -2.29
C TRP A 12 -30.26 -10.01 -2.98
N LEU A 13 -30.40 -9.85 -4.32
CA LEU A 13 -29.72 -8.78 -5.07
C LEU A 13 -30.19 -7.40 -4.61
N GLN A 14 -31.49 -7.22 -4.34
CA GLN A 14 -32.02 -5.95 -3.82
C GLN A 14 -31.41 -5.60 -2.46
N ALA A 15 -31.30 -6.58 -1.54
CA ALA A 15 -30.69 -6.37 -0.25
C ALA A 15 -29.18 -6.02 -0.37
N ARG A 16 -28.45 -6.70 -1.25
CA ARG A 16 -27.04 -6.39 -1.54
C ARG A 16 -26.87 -4.99 -2.13
N LEU A 17 -27.74 -4.58 -3.06
CA LEU A 17 -27.72 -3.22 -3.63
C LEU A 17 -28.01 -2.16 -2.57
N ALA A 18 -28.91 -2.42 -1.64
CA ALA A 18 -29.21 -1.51 -0.52
C ALA A 18 -27.99 -1.36 0.40
N SER A 19 -27.32 -2.48 0.76
CA SER A 19 -26.07 -2.47 1.54
C SER A 19 -24.96 -1.70 0.82
N ALA A 20 -24.72 -2.02 -0.44
CA ALA A 20 -23.70 -1.35 -1.26
C ALA A 20 -23.96 0.16 -1.46
N ALA A 21 -25.24 0.58 -1.41
CA ALA A 21 -25.65 1.98 -1.48
C ALA A 21 -25.59 2.71 -0.12
N GLY A 22 -25.10 2.04 0.94
CA GLY A 22 -25.00 2.62 2.28
C GLY A 22 -26.38 2.90 2.93
N ARG A 23 -27.38 2.02 2.70
CA ARG A 23 -28.73 2.15 3.23
C ARG A 23 -29.05 1.04 4.23
N PRO A 24 -28.49 1.07 5.45
CA PRO A 24 -28.56 -0.04 6.38
C PRO A 24 -29.97 -0.37 6.85
N GLU A 25 -30.84 0.61 7.12
CA GLU A 25 -32.23 0.37 7.51
C GLU A 25 -33.02 -0.34 6.40
N GLN A 26 -32.81 0.06 5.13
CA GLN A 26 -33.45 -0.59 3.99
C GLN A 26 -32.93 -2.02 3.82
N THR A 27 -31.64 -2.24 4.05
CA THR A 27 -31.03 -3.57 4.03
C THR A 27 -31.67 -4.48 5.06
N LEU A 28 -31.84 -4.03 6.32
CA LEU A 28 -32.49 -4.79 7.37
C LEU A 28 -33.94 -5.14 7.00
N GLN A 29 -34.71 -4.19 6.53
CA GLN A 29 -36.11 -4.39 6.11
C GLN A 29 -36.23 -5.44 5.00
N LEU A 30 -35.36 -5.39 3.99
CA LEU A 30 -35.34 -6.36 2.89
C LEU A 30 -34.99 -7.76 3.37
N VAL A 31 -33.98 -7.90 4.24
CA VAL A 31 -33.54 -9.20 4.77
C VAL A 31 -34.55 -9.82 5.71
N GLU A 32 -35.29 -9.05 6.51
CA GLU A 32 -36.36 -9.55 7.38
C GLU A 32 -37.48 -10.24 6.56
N GLY A 33 -37.72 -9.78 5.34
CA GLY A 33 -38.70 -10.38 4.42
C GLY A 33 -38.30 -11.74 3.84
N PHE A 34 -37.06 -12.21 4.03
CA PHE A 34 -36.56 -13.43 3.37
C PHE A 34 -37.24 -14.71 3.85
N GLY A 35 -37.80 -14.76 5.05
CA GLY A 35 -38.53 -15.93 5.55
C GLY A 35 -39.66 -16.39 4.61
N SER A 36 -40.40 -15.45 4.03
CA SER A 36 -41.46 -15.75 3.07
C SER A 36 -40.92 -16.02 1.66
N VAL A 37 -39.90 -15.31 1.24
CA VAL A 37 -39.30 -15.39 -0.11
C VAL A 37 -38.60 -16.72 -0.32
N LEU A 38 -38.03 -17.34 0.74
CA LEU A 38 -37.32 -18.61 0.68
C LEU A 38 -38.23 -19.85 0.71
N GLN A 39 -39.58 -19.66 0.78
CA GLN A 39 -40.51 -20.77 0.67
C GLN A 39 -40.52 -21.37 -0.75
N GLY A 40 -40.41 -22.69 -0.84
CA GLY A 40 -40.35 -23.41 -2.11
C GLY A 40 -38.97 -23.36 -2.84
N VAL A 41 -37.97 -22.78 -2.22
CA VAL A 41 -36.60 -22.75 -2.75
C VAL A 41 -35.83 -24.01 -2.34
N SER A 42 -34.96 -24.52 -3.20
CA SER A 42 -34.11 -25.68 -2.93
C SER A 42 -33.27 -25.50 -1.66
N PRO A 43 -32.98 -26.57 -0.88
CA PRO A 43 -32.24 -26.45 0.37
C PRO A 43 -30.87 -25.77 0.21
N THR A 44 -30.15 -26.08 -0.85
CA THR A 44 -28.84 -25.48 -1.15
C THR A 44 -28.93 -23.99 -1.33
N LEU A 45 -29.78 -23.51 -2.25
CA LEU A 45 -29.96 -22.09 -2.52
C LEU A 45 -30.53 -21.35 -1.29
N ARG A 46 -31.39 -22.00 -0.52
CA ARG A 46 -31.90 -21.46 0.73
C ARG A 46 -30.79 -21.20 1.71
N GLY A 47 -29.86 -22.17 1.90
CA GLY A 47 -28.69 -22.02 2.77
C GLY A 47 -27.75 -20.90 2.32
N GLU A 48 -27.47 -20.82 1.02
CA GLU A 48 -26.65 -19.76 0.41
C GLU A 48 -27.25 -18.36 0.68
N ILE A 49 -28.53 -18.18 0.42
CA ILE A 49 -29.19 -16.88 0.62
C ILE A 49 -29.33 -16.57 2.12
N ALA A 50 -29.67 -17.55 2.96
CA ALA A 50 -29.83 -17.33 4.41
C ALA A 50 -28.48 -16.92 5.06
N SER A 51 -27.39 -17.59 4.72
CA SER A 51 -26.07 -17.25 5.22
C SER A 51 -25.61 -15.86 4.76
N SER A 52 -25.80 -15.55 3.48
CA SER A 52 -25.51 -14.22 2.93
C SER A 52 -26.40 -13.12 3.53
N ALA A 53 -27.66 -13.42 3.81
CA ALA A 53 -28.57 -12.51 4.49
C ALA A 53 -28.13 -12.19 5.93
N ALA A 54 -27.62 -13.19 6.64
CA ALA A 54 -27.07 -12.99 7.98
C ALA A 54 -25.86 -12.06 7.95
N LEU A 55 -24.98 -12.21 6.94
CA LEU A 55 -23.84 -11.31 6.76
C LEU A 55 -24.29 -9.87 6.50
N LEU A 56 -25.23 -9.66 5.57
CA LEU A 56 -25.81 -8.33 5.26
C LEU A 56 -26.47 -7.69 6.50
N ARG A 57 -27.14 -8.50 7.34
CA ARG A 57 -27.71 -8.02 8.61
C ARG A 57 -26.63 -7.54 9.58
N ALA A 58 -25.53 -8.25 9.67
CA ALA A 58 -24.42 -7.85 10.52
C ALA A 58 -23.76 -6.55 10.00
N GLU A 59 -23.49 -6.45 8.69
CA GLU A 59 -23.00 -5.23 8.05
C GLU A 59 -23.89 -4.02 8.36
N ALA A 60 -25.21 -4.18 8.17
CA ALA A 60 -26.18 -3.12 8.43
C ALA A 60 -26.23 -2.73 9.91
N ASN A 61 -26.10 -3.69 10.83
CA ASN A 61 -26.05 -3.38 12.27
C ASN A 61 -24.78 -2.65 12.67
N PHE A 62 -23.60 -3.02 12.13
CA PHE A 62 -22.38 -2.21 12.31
C PHE A 62 -22.53 -0.80 11.79
N ALA A 63 -23.12 -0.62 10.60
CA ALA A 63 -23.37 0.69 10.03
C ALA A 63 -24.34 1.56 10.87
N LEU A 64 -25.18 0.93 11.69
CA LEU A 64 -26.11 1.57 12.62
C LEU A 64 -25.56 1.64 14.05
N GLU A 65 -24.26 1.38 14.25
CA GLU A 65 -23.60 1.37 15.58
C GLU A 65 -24.22 0.39 16.58
N ARG A 66 -24.82 -0.73 16.08
CA ARG A 66 -25.40 -1.79 16.87
C ARG A 66 -24.44 -2.97 16.98
N ASP A 67 -23.28 -2.72 17.54
CA ASP A 67 -22.13 -3.64 17.52
C ASP A 67 -22.42 -5.00 18.14
N GLU A 68 -23.06 -5.03 19.32
CA GLU A 68 -23.39 -6.29 20.02
C GLU A 68 -24.31 -7.16 19.17
N ALA A 69 -25.33 -6.57 18.56
CA ALA A 69 -26.26 -7.29 17.69
C ALA A 69 -25.55 -7.83 16.42
N ALA A 70 -24.64 -7.05 15.84
CA ALA A 70 -23.85 -7.48 14.68
C ALA A 70 -22.95 -8.67 15.05
N LEU A 71 -22.22 -8.61 16.16
CA LEU A 71 -21.32 -9.68 16.63
C LEU A 71 -22.09 -10.97 16.93
N GLU A 72 -23.26 -10.87 17.58
CA GLU A 72 -24.13 -12.03 17.83
C GLU A 72 -24.59 -12.70 16.53
N ILE A 73 -24.94 -11.90 15.52
CA ILE A 73 -25.34 -12.39 14.20
C ILE A 73 -24.16 -13.11 13.52
N LEU A 74 -22.95 -12.56 13.56
CA LEU A 74 -21.77 -13.19 12.97
C LEU A 74 -21.41 -14.51 13.67
N GLN A 75 -21.52 -14.56 14.98
CA GLN A 75 -21.32 -15.81 15.73
C GLN A 75 -22.32 -16.88 15.30
N LYS A 76 -23.62 -16.57 15.27
CA LYS A 76 -24.68 -17.49 14.84
C LYS A 76 -24.51 -17.93 13.38
N LEU A 77 -24.06 -17.03 12.50
CA LEU A 77 -23.77 -17.34 11.11
C LEU A 77 -22.69 -18.44 11.00
N ARG A 78 -21.60 -18.33 11.76
CA ARG A 78 -20.51 -19.33 11.77
C ARG A 78 -20.95 -20.66 12.37
N GLU A 79 -21.82 -20.64 13.40
CA GLU A 79 -22.35 -21.85 14.00
C GLU A 79 -23.34 -22.60 13.08
N GLN A 80 -24.22 -21.86 12.39
CA GLN A 80 -25.27 -22.43 11.55
C GLN A 80 -24.79 -22.81 10.13
N PHE A 81 -23.83 -22.08 9.58
CA PHE A 81 -23.35 -22.24 8.23
C PHE A 81 -21.81 -22.26 8.15
N PRO A 82 -21.12 -23.14 8.91
CA PRO A 82 -19.67 -23.05 9.13
C PRO A 82 -18.82 -23.11 7.86
N SER A 83 -19.32 -23.75 6.80
CA SER A 83 -18.58 -23.89 5.52
C SER A 83 -19.06 -22.96 4.43
N SER A 84 -19.92 -21.98 4.74
CA SER A 84 -20.40 -21.01 3.73
C SER A 84 -19.39 -19.90 3.49
N ASP A 85 -19.39 -19.35 2.27
CA ASP A 85 -18.57 -18.17 1.95
C ASP A 85 -18.93 -16.97 2.83
N ALA A 86 -20.20 -16.87 3.26
CA ALA A 86 -20.64 -15.84 4.18
C ALA A 86 -20.00 -15.99 5.58
N ALA A 87 -19.85 -17.23 6.07
CA ALA A 87 -19.15 -17.49 7.34
C ALA A 87 -17.68 -17.10 7.26
N ILE A 88 -17.00 -17.44 6.16
CA ILE A 88 -15.61 -17.00 5.92
C ILE A 88 -15.54 -15.47 5.84
N SER A 89 -16.42 -14.84 5.07
CA SER A 89 -16.48 -13.37 4.94
C SER A 89 -16.76 -12.67 6.27
N SER A 90 -17.48 -13.35 7.20
CA SER A 90 -17.80 -12.79 8.51
C SER A 90 -16.57 -12.52 9.38
N TYR A 91 -15.50 -13.30 9.21
CA TYR A 91 -14.23 -13.06 9.92
C TYR A 91 -13.57 -11.76 9.45
N PHE A 92 -13.62 -11.46 8.16
CA PHE A 92 -13.09 -10.20 7.63
C PHE A 92 -13.92 -9.00 8.10
N LEU A 93 -15.25 -9.12 8.06
CA LEU A 93 -16.14 -8.05 8.50
C LEU A 93 -15.91 -7.71 9.99
N GLU A 94 -15.81 -8.72 10.84
CA GLU A 94 -15.53 -8.52 12.27
C GLU A 94 -14.11 -7.97 12.50
N ALA A 95 -13.12 -8.47 11.77
CA ALA A 95 -11.75 -7.97 11.87
C ALA A 95 -11.64 -6.51 11.42
N ASP A 96 -12.34 -6.11 10.35
CA ASP A 96 -12.40 -4.72 9.91
C ASP A 96 -13.07 -3.83 10.97
N HIS A 97 -14.15 -4.30 11.59
CA HIS A 97 -14.80 -3.59 12.68
C HIS A 97 -13.83 -3.38 13.86
N TYR A 98 -13.12 -4.42 14.32
CA TYR A 98 -12.09 -4.26 15.35
C TYR A 98 -10.98 -3.30 14.94
N ALA A 99 -10.55 -3.35 13.68
CA ALA A 99 -9.52 -2.45 13.15
C ALA A 99 -9.96 -0.98 13.16
N THR A 100 -11.24 -0.67 12.92
CA THR A 100 -11.79 0.70 13.01
C THR A 100 -11.86 1.20 14.45
N GLN A 101 -12.00 0.30 15.43
CA GLN A 101 -11.98 0.62 16.86
C GLN A 101 -10.58 0.63 17.48
N ASP A 102 -9.53 0.61 16.66
CA ASP A 102 -8.12 0.51 17.07
C ASP A 102 -7.78 -0.77 17.88
N LYS A 103 -8.59 -1.82 17.73
CA LYS A 103 -8.39 -3.15 18.33
C LYS A 103 -7.63 -4.06 17.34
N ALA A 104 -6.40 -3.65 16.99
CA ALA A 104 -5.60 -4.36 15.99
C ALA A 104 -5.18 -5.78 16.44
N ALA A 105 -5.07 -6.03 17.75
CA ALA A 105 -4.73 -7.36 18.29
C ALA A 105 -5.86 -8.36 18.07
N GLU A 106 -7.09 -7.95 18.36
CA GLU A 106 -8.30 -8.76 18.17
C GLU A 106 -8.54 -9.04 16.68
N ALA A 107 -8.39 -8.03 15.83
CA ALA A 107 -8.46 -8.19 14.37
C ALA A 107 -7.42 -9.19 13.86
N GLN A 108 -6.16 -9.10 14.34
CA GLN A 108 -5.10 -10.04 13.98
C GLN A 108 -5.45 -11.48 14.41
N GLN A 109 -5.86 -11.67 15.65
CA GLN A 109 -6.21 -13.01 16.18
C GLN A 109 -7.32 -13.66 15.36
N LEU A 110 -8.35 -12.90 15.02
CA LEU A 110 -9.48 -13.37 14.23
C LEU A 110 -9.08 -13.80 12.82
N LEU A 111 -8.25 -13.01 12.16
CA LEU A 111 -7.74 -13.32 10.81
C LEU A 111 -6.77 -14.53 10.83
N THR A 112 -5.95 -14.66 11.86
CA THR A 112 -5.08 -15.83 12.04
C THR A 112 -5.94 -17.09 12.24
N LYS A 113 -6.96 -17.01 13.08
CA LYS A 113 -7.92 -18.09 13.31
C LYS A 113 -8.63 -18.51 12.02
N LEU A 114 -9.05 -17.57 11.18
CA LEU A 114 -9.63 -17.88 9.87
C LEU A 114 -8.68 -18.76 9.02
N ALA A 115 -7.40 -18.40 8.96
CA ALA A 115 -6.44 -19.17 8.18
C ALA A 115 -6.14 -20.56 8.79
N GLU A 116 -6.27 -20.70 10.10
CA GLU A 116 -6.11 -21.98 10.82
C GLU A 116 -7.34 -22.89 10.64
N ASP A 117 -8.54 -22.34 10.77
CA ASP A 117 -9.79 -23.08 10.66
C ASP A 117 -10.09 -23.49 9.19
N PHE A 118 -9.66 -22.69 8.22
CA PHE A 118 -9.93 -22.89 6.79
C PHE A 118 -8.65 -22.87 5.93
N PRO A 119 -7.65 -23.74 6.21
CA PRO A 119 -6.34 -23.66 5.56
C PRO A 119 -6.38 -23.94 4.03
N ASN A 120 -7.42 -24.61 3.56
CA ASN A 120 -7.62 -24.90 2.12
C ASN A 120 -8.49 -23.85 1.42
N SER A 121 -8.97 -22.85 2.11
CA SER A 121 -9.75 -21.76 1.52
C SER A 121 -8.85 -20.84 0.69
N ALA A 122 -9.38 -20.39 -0.45
CA ALA A 122 -8.73 -19.33 -1.24
C ALA A 122 -8.52 -18.03 -0.44
N HIS A 123 -9.25 -17.83 0.65
CA HIS A 123 -9.15 -16.66 1.52
C HIS A 123 -8.05 -16.76 2.59
N ALA A 124 -7.55 -17.96 2.89
CA ALA A 124 -6.55 -18.15 3.94
C ALA A 124 -5.24 -17.35 3.71
N PRO A 125 -4.62 -17.31 2.51
CA PRO A 125 -3.45 -16.48 2.29
C PRO A 125 -3.75 -14.99 2.43
N PHE A 126 -4.94 -14.52 2.05
CA PHE A 126 -5.34 -13.13 2.24
C PHE A 126 -5.54 -12.81 3.73
N ALA A 127 -6.13 -13.71 4.50
CA ALA A 127 -6.28 -13.56 5.95
C ALA A 127 -4.93 -13.42 6.65
N LEU A 128 -3.94 -14.25 6.31
CA LEU A 128 -2.58 -14.12 6.86
C LEU A 128 -1.92 -12.80 6.50
N LEU A 129 -2.08 -12.31 5.27
CA LEU A 129 -1.55 -11.02 4.85
C LEU A 129 -2.19 -9.86 5.64
N GLN A 130 -3.51 -9.91 5.86
CA GLN A 130 -4.21 -8.91 6.67
C GLN A 130 -3.84 -9.01 8.15
N ALA A 131 -3.70 -10.22 8.69
CA ALA A 131 -3.21 -10.43 10.06
C ALA A 131 -1.82 -9.80 10.26
N ALA A 132 -0.91 -9.99 9.31
CA ALA A 132 0.41 -9.36 9.34
C ALA A 132 0.33 -7.82 9.32
N ARG A 133 -0.59 -7.24 8.55
CA ARG A 133 -0.84 -5.78 8.55
C ARG A 133 -1.35 -5.28 9.90
N GLN A 134 -2.23 -6.02 10.56
CA GLN A 134 -2.72 -5.64 11.90
C GLN A 134 -1.62 -5.75 12.95
N ALA A 135 -0.77 -6.77 12.88
CA ALA A 135 0.42 -6.87 13.73
C ALA A 135 1.36 -5.68 13.50
N GLU A 136 1.65 -5.32 12.24
CA GLU A 136 2.49 -4.16 11.89
C GLU A 136 1.95 -2.84 12.46
N ARG A 137 0.61 -2.62 12.43
CA ARG A 137 0.00 -1.39 12.98
C ARG A 137 0.33 -1.13 14.44
N ARG A 138 0.54 -2.17 15.24
CA ARG A 138 0.90 -2.02 16.65
C ARG A 138 2.32 -1.50 16.87
N GLY A 139 3.19 -1.54 15.84
CA GLY A 139 4.46 -0.83 15.72
C GLY A 139 5.60 -1.29 16.62
N GLN A 140 5.37 -2.08 17.66
CA GLN A 140 6.41 -2.57 18.55
C GLN A 140 7.25 -3.66 17.86
N GLU A 141 8.52 -3.80 18.25
CA GLU A 141 9.43 -4.78 17.65
C GLU A 141 8.89 -6.21 17.66
N ALA A 142 8.29 -6.64 18.78
CA ALA A 142 7.67 -7.96 18.89
C ALA A 142 6.53 -8.15 17.87
N ASN A 143 5.76 -7.10 17.62
CA ASN A 143 4.65 -7.13 16.67
C ASN A 143 5.15 -7.13 15.21
N LEU A 144 6.26 -6.43 14.92
CA LEU A 144 6.90 -6.49 13.60
C LEU A 144 7.47 -7.89 13.32
N LYS A 145 8.07 -8.54 14.33
CA LYS A 145 8.53 -9.94 14.23
C LYS A 145 7.36 -10.89 14.01
N GLU A 146 6.24 -10.70 14.70
CA GLU A 146 5.04 -11.50 14.50
C GLU A 146 4.45 -11.28 13.09
N ALA A 147 4.40 -10.04 12.59
CA ALA A 147 4.00 -9.75 11.22
C ALA A 147 4.89 -10.48 10.20
N ASN A 148 6.22 -10.49 10.41
CA ASN A 148 7.16 -11.22 9.56
C ASN A 148 6.86 -12.73 9.58
N ARG A 149 6.63 -13.33 10.76
CA ARG A 149 6.29 -14.74 10.90
C ARG A 149 4.99 -15.10 10.12
N LEU A 150 3.95 -14.26 10.23
CA LEU A 150 2.71 -14.46 9.48
C LEU A 150 2.90 -14.43 7.96
N ILE A 151 3.80 -13.58 7.46
CA ILE A 151 4.18 -13.55 6.05
C ILE A 151 4.97 -14.82 5.66
N GLU A 152 5.85 -15.31 6.50
CA GLU A 152 6.57 -16.58 6.28
C GLU A 152 5.61 -17.75 6.22
N ASP A 153 4.62 -17.80 7.11
CA ASP A 153 3.54 -18.78 7.09
C ASP A 153 2.74 -18.72 5.78
N LEU A 154 2.39 -17.52 5.31
CA LEU A 154 1.70 -17.34 4.03
C LEU A 154 2.51 -17.93 2.88
N VAL A 155 3.77 -17.51 2.76
CA VAL A 155 4.62 -17.92 1.62
C VAL A 155 4.95 -19.41 1.67
N GLY A 156 5.16 -19.95 2.87
CA GLY A 156 5.45 -21.38 3.08
C GLY A 156 4.26 -22.28 2.79
N LYS A 157 3.08 -21.90 3.30
CA LYS A 157 1.85 -22.71 3.12
C LYS A 157 1.21 -22.52 1.73
N TYR A 158 1.34 -21.32 1.15
CA TYR A 158 0.67 -20.96 -0.11
C TYR A 158 1.64 -20.43 -1.20
N PRO A 159 2.68 -21.19 -1.58
CA PRO A 159 3.74 -20.71 -2.46
C PRO A 159 3.30 -20.37 -3.88
N ARG A 160 2.08 -20.81 -4.28
CA ARG A 160 1.47 -20.53 -5.59
C ARG A 160 0.43 -19.42 -5.54
N SER A 161 0.18 -18.82 -4.39
CA SER A 161 -0.76 -17.70 -4.26
C SER A 161 -0.26 -16.49 -5.04
N GLU A 162 -1.18 -15.78 -5.67
CA GLU A 162 -0.89 -14.50 -6.34
C GLU A 162 -0.41 -13.42 -5.35
N LEU A 163 -0.68 -13.62 -4.06
CA LEU A 163 -0.26 -12.71 -3.00
C LEU A 163 1.21 -12.83 -2.62
N VAL A 164 1.94 -13.86 -3.10
CA VAL A 164 3.35 -14.10 -2.73
C VAL A 164 4.23 -12.90 -3.05
N PHE A 165 4.04 -12.24 -4.19
CA PHE A 165 4.77 -11.02 -4.53
C PHE A 165 4.54 -9.92 -3.47
N ALA A 166 3.28 -9.59 -3.18
CA ALA A 166 2.93 -8.57 -2.20
C ALA A 166 3.36 -8.95 -0.78
N ALA A 167 3.27 -10.22 -0.41
CA ALA A 167 3.72 -10.75 0.87
C ALA A 167 5.23 -10.60 1.04
N ARG A 168 6.03 -10.98 0.03
CA ARG A 168 7.49 -10.82 0.07
C ARG A 168 7.92 -9.36 0.09
N MET A 169 7.26 -8.47 -0.67
CA MET A 169 7.48 -7.02 -0.57
C MET A 169 7.25 -6.52 0.86
N LYS A 170 6.11 -6.90 1.46
CA LYS A 170 5.80 -6.56 2.85
C LYS A 170 6.83 -7.13 3.83
N GLN A 171 7.33 -8.34 3.59
CA GLN A 171 8.37 -8.96 4.41
C GLN A 171 9.68 -8.14 4.39
N GLY A 172 10.13 -7.73 3.21
CA GLY A 172 11.30 -6.87 3.08
C GLY A 172 11.13 -5.55 3.84
N ASP A 173 9.95 -4.92 3.74
CA ASP A 173 9.64 -3.69 4.47
C ASP A 173 9.67 -3.89 6.00
N LEU A 174 9.13 -5.00 6.50
CA LEU A 174 9.15 -5.35 7.93
C LEU A 174 10.57 -5.56 8.44
N LEU A 175 11.40 -6.27 7.67
CA LEU A 175 12.81 -6.50 8.02
C LEU A 175 13.61 -5.20 8.04
N ARG A 176 13.34 -4.28 7.09
CA ARG A 176 13.94 -2.93 7.13
C ARG A 176 13.53 -2.15 8.38
N LYS A 177 12.26 -2.22 8.80
CA LYS A 177 11.77 -1.61 10.05
C LYS A 177 12.41 -2.21 11.29
N LEU A 178 12.79 -3.49 11.23
CA LEU A 178 13.54 -4.20 12.26
C LEU A 178 15.06 -3.92 12.19
N ASN A 179 15.51 -3.10 11.23
CA ASN A 179 16.93 -2.86 10.92
C ASN A 179 17.70 -4.12 10.50
N ASP A 180 17.02 -5.20 10.15
CA ASP A 180 17.64 -6.40 9.57
C ASP A 180 17.81 -6.24 8.05
N PHE A 181 18.71 -5.32 7.68
CA PHE A 181 18.96 -5.01 6.26
C PHE A 181 19.51 -6.20 5.47
N PRO A 182 20.38 -7.07 6.03
CA PRO A 182 20.82 -8.26 5.29
C PRO A 182 19.71 -9.24 4.98
N ALA A 183 18.74 -9.44 5.88
CA ALA A 183 17.59 -10.27 5.60
C ALA A 183 16.63 -9.60 4.61
N ALA A 184 16.37 -8.30 4.73
CA ALA A 184 15.58 -7.52 3.79
C ALA A 184 16.16 -7.61 2.35
N GLN A 185 17.48 -7.46 2.22
CA GLN A 185 18.18 -7.61 0.95
C GLN A 185 17.89 -8.97 0.29
N ARG A 186 18.07 -10.07 1.01
CA ARG A 186 17.79 -11.43 0.48
C ARG A 186 16.36 -11.57 0.00
N VAL A 187 15.39 -11.01 0.74
CA VAL A 187 13.97 -11.08 0.36
C VAL A 187 13.70 -10.28 -0.92
N TYR A 188 14.22 -9.07 -1.05
CA TYR A 188 14.04 -8.28 -2.27
C TYR A 188 14.77 -8.87 -3.47
N GLU A 189 15.97 -9.45 -3.28
CA GLU A 189 16.68 -10.20 -4.33
C GLU A 189 15.84 -11.40 -4.82
N GLU A 190 15.23 -12.15 -3.90
CA GLU A 190 14.29 -13.24 -4.27
C GLU A 190 13.13 -12.70 -5.10
N VAL A 191 12.52 -11.57 -4.71
CA VAL A 191 11.41 -10.95 -5.46
C VAL A 191 11.85 -10.57 -6.88
N VAL A 192 12.98 -9.89 -7.01
CA VAL A 192 13.53 -9.46 -8.30
C VAL A 192 13.82 -10.65 -9.22
N ASN A 193 14.40 -11.72 -8.67
CA ASN A 193 14.77 -12.91 -9.43
C ASN A 193 13.55 -13.77 -9.80
N ARG A 194 12.55 -13.85 -8.92
CA ARG A 194 11.36 -14.71 -9.13
C ARG A 194 10.32 -14.08 -10.03
N PHE A 195 10.23 -12.74 -10.04
CA PHE A 195 9.18 -12.01 -10.74
C PHE A 195 9.71 -10.97 -11.76
N PRO A 196 10.72 -11.28 -12.58
CA PRO A 196 11.42 -10.32 -13.44
C PRO A 196 10.52 -9.65 -14.47
N GLN A 197 9.44 -10.33 -14.88
CA GLN A 197 8.51 -9.84 -15.89
C GLN A 197 7.36 -8.98 -15.33
N ARG A 198 7.25 -8.87 -14.02
CA ARG A 198 6.22 -7.98 -13.44
C ARG A 198 6.64 -6.53 -13.56
N ARG A 199 5.70 -5.68 -13.96
CA ARG A 199 5.92 -4.21 -13.97
C ARG A 199 6.31 -3.71 -12.56
N ASP A 200 5.65 -4.25 -11.52
CA ASP A 200 5.86 -3.86 -10.12
C ASP A 200 7.22 -4.28 -9.56
N VAL A 201 8.00 -5.11 -10.28
CA VAL A 201 9.34 -5.51 -9.84
C VAL A 201 10.28 -4.32 -9.69
N ALA A 202 10.04 -3.22 -10.40
CA ALA A 202 10.76 -1.97 -10.23
C ALA A 202 10.69 -1.43 -8.79
N LEU A 203 9.57 -1.67 -8.08
CA LEU A 203 9.44 -1.29 -6.66
C LEU A 203 10.31 -2.15 -5.76
N ALA A 204 10.48 -3.44 -6.08
CA ALA A 204 11.41 -4.31 -5.36
C ALA A 204 12.87 -3.90 -5.61
N GLN A 205 13.21 -3.54 -6.85
CA GLN A 205 14.54 -3.04 -7.20
C GLN A 205 14.86 -1.72 -6.49
N LEU A 206 13.87 -0.82 -6.39
CA LEU A 206 14.00 0.43 -5.64
C LEU A 206 14.23 0.15 -4.15
N ALA A 207 13.42 -0.71 -3.54
CA ALA A 207 13.58 -1.08 -2.13
C ALA A 207 14.90 -1.81 -1.85
N LEU A 208 15.38 -2.63 -2.79
CA LEU A 208 16.69 -3.27 -2.74
C LEU A 208 17.82 -2.22 -2.78
N ALA A 209 17.72 -1.22 -3.67
CA ALA A 209 18.67 -0.12 -3.75
C ALA A 209 18.75 0.68 -2.45
N GLU A 210 17.61 1.00 -1.86
CA GLU A 210 17.52 1.68 -0.56
C GLU A 210 18.12 0.82 0.57
N THR A 211 17.91 -0.51 0.52
CA THR A 211 18.45 -1.45 1.49
C THR A 211 19.98 -1.52 1.40
N HIS A 212 20.54 -1.54 0.19
CA HIS A 212 21.97 -1.41 -0.02
C HIS A 212 22.50 -0.05 0.50
N ASN A 213 21.81 1.04 0.17
CA ASN A 213 22.22 2.36 0.65
C ASN A 213 22.22 2.44 2.18
N ALA A 214 21.27 1.82 2.88
CA ALA A 214 21.24 1.77 4.34
C ALA A 214 22.43 0.99 4.94
N GLN A 215 22.96 -0.01 4.24
CA GLN A 215 24.13 -0.80 4.64
C GLN A 215 25.47 -0.13 4.28
N SER A 216 25.45 0.92 3.46
CA SER A 216 26.65 1.54 2.89
C SER A 216 27.60 2.16 3.90
N ALA A 217 27.11 2.50 5.09
CA ALA A 217 27.96 3.02 6.17
C ALA A 217 28.91 1.95 6.73
N ASN A 218 28.50 0.69 6.72
CA ASN A 218 29.26 -0.44 7.24
C ASN A 218 30.13 -1.08 6.15
N GLU A 219 29.65 -1.07 4.91
CA GLU A 219 30.31 -1.72 3.78
C GLU A 219 30.20 -0.86 2.51
N PRO A 220 31.30 -0.21 2.07
CA PRO A 220 31.31 0.72 0.94
C PRO A 220 30.86 0.12 -0.41
N SER A 221 31.01 -1.19 -0.62
CA SER A 221 30.54 -1.90 -1.82
C SER A 221 29.04 -1.77 -2.05
N HIS A 222 28.25 -1.64 -0.99
CA HIS A 222 26.80 -1.43 -1.06
C HIS A 222 26.42 -0.12 -1.75
N VAL A 223 27.29 0.91 -1.70
CA VAL A 223 27.00 2.19 -2.41
C VAL A 223 26.95 1.96 -3.91
N GLU A 224 27.91 1.23 -4.47
CA GLU A 224 27.93 0.96 -5.91
C GLU A 224 26.72 0.11 -6.34
N SER A 225 26.37 -0.91 -5.56
CA SER A 225 25.17 -1.72 -5.80
C SER A 225 23.88 -0.87 -5.76
N ALA A 226 23.77 0.03 -4.77
CA ALA A 226 22.64 0.95 -4.68
C ALA A 226 22.55 1.87 -5.91
N MET A 227 23.69 2.46 -6.33
CA MET A 227 23.74 3.37 -7.46
C MET A 227 23.32 2.67 -8.77
N LEU A 228 23.81 1.46 -9.02
CA LEU A 228 23.44 0.66 -10.19
C LEU A 228 21.94 0.35 -10.22
N LEU A 229 21.38 -0.03 -9.09
CA LEU A 229 19.94 -0.32 -8.99
C LEU A 229 19.09 0.94 -9.15
N PHE A 230 19.47 2.07 -8.56
CA PHE A 230 18.77 3.34 -8.76
C PHE A 230 18.83 3.78 -10.23
N GLU A 231 19.98 3.65 -10.89
CA GLU A 231 20.11 3.93 -12.33
C GLU A 231 19.18 3.04 -13.16
N HIS A 232 19.18 1.74 -12.87
CA HIS A 232 18.31 0.79 -13.56
C HIS A 232 16.82 1.12 -13.39
N VAL A 233 16.36 1.47 -12.18
CA VAL A 233 14.95 1.83 -11.92
C VAL A 233 14.59 3.15 -12.61
N ARG A 234 15.48 4.17 -12.55
CA ARG A 234 15.27 5.46 -13.22
C ARG A 234 15.05 5.28 -14.72
N ASP A 235 15.88 4.45 -15.36
CA ASP A 235 15.89 4.28 -16.83
C ASP A 235 14.83 3.29 -17.33
N ARG A 236 14.20 2.55 -16.42
CA ARG A 236 13.19 1.56 -16.77
C ARG A 236 11.86 2.20 -17.17
N ILE A 237 11.55 2.20 -18.49
CA ILE A 237 10.41 2.92 -19.10
C ILE A 237 9.05 2.40 -18.56
N ASP A 238 8.92 1.11 -18.28
CA ASP A 238 7.70 0.49 -17.78
C ASP A 238 7.53 0.62 -16.24
N ALA A 239 8.52 1.18 -15.53
CA ALA A 239 8.39 1.45 -14.10
C ALA A 239 7.44 2.63 -13.82
N PRO A 240 6.75 2.64 -12.65
CA PRO A 240 5.96 3.78 -12.22
C PRO A 240 6.80 5.07 -12.19
N VAL A 241 6.24 6.18 -12.69
CA VAL A 241 6.94 7.48 -12.74
C VAL A 241 7.47 7.90 -11.39
N ASP A 242 6.68 7.74 -10.33
CA ASP A 242 7.11 8.07 -8.97
C ASP A 242 8.36 7.30 -8.53
N ALA A 243 8.45 6.00 -8.87
CA ALA A 243 9.62 5.18 -8.56
C ALA A 243 10.86 5.63 -9.35
N ARG A 244 10.68 6.03 -10.60
CA ARG A 244 11.77 6.57 -11.45
C ARG A 244 12.30 7.89 -10.90
N VAL A 245 11.41 8.79 -10.47
CA VAL A 245 11.78 10.08 -9.84
C VAL A 245 12.51 9.86 -8.52
N GLU A 246 12.01 8.97 -7.65
CA GLU A 246 12.64 8.62 -6.38
C GLU A 246 14.05 8.01 -6.59
N ALA A 247 14.16 7.10 -7.54
CA ALA A 247 15.45 6.50 -7.91
C ALA A 247 16.44 7.54 -8.42
N GLY A 248 16.00 8.44 -9.31
CA GLY A 248 16.82 9.54 -9.83
C GLY A 248 17.26 10.51 -8.73
N PHE A 249 16.36 10.86 -7.80
CA PHE A 249 16.72 11.66 -6.63
C PHE A 249 17.83 11.01 -5.82
N ASN A 250 17.65 9.74 -5.43
CA ASN A 250 18.62 9.01 -4.60
C ASN A 250 19.97 8.83 -5.31
N LEU A 251 19.95 8.56 -6.62
CA LEU A 251 21.17 8.43 -7.44
C LEU A 251 21.98 9.74 -7.45
N GLY A 252 21.31 10.87 -7.73
CA GLY A 252 21.93 12.19 -7.70
C GLY A 252 22.48 12.53 -6.31
N PHE A 253 21.74 12.20 -5.26
CA PHE A 253 22.15 12.41 -3.87
C PHE A 253 23.42 11.62 -3.52
N LEU A 254 23.53 10.36 -3.96
CA LEU A 254 24.74 9.55 -3.76
C LEU A 254 25.93 10.12 -4.55
N HIS A 255 25.73 10.63 -5.78
CA HIS A 255 26.76 11.33 -6.52
C HIS A 255 27.24 12.60 -5.78
N ALA A 256 26.32 13.43 -5.32
CA ALA A 256 26.65 14.65 -4.56
C ALA A 256 27.47 14.35 -3.30
N ARG A 257 27.01 13.38 -2.50
CA ARG A 257 27.74 12.94 -1.27
C ARG A 257 29.15 12.44 -1.55
N ARG A 258 29.43 11.94 -2.73
CA ARG A 258 30.75 11.47 -3.16
C ARG A 258 31.58 12.56 -3.86
N GLY A 259 31.14 13.81 -3.83
CA GLY A 259 31.81 14.93 -4.47
C GLY A 259 31.74 14.94 -6.00
N ARG A 260 30.92 14.06 -6.60
CA ARG A 260 30.69 13.99 -8.05
C ARG A 260 29.58 14.97 -8.45
N THR A 261 29.79 16.25 -8.18
CA THR A 261 28.76 17.30 -8.28
C THR A 261 28.22 17.48 -9.70
N ALA A 262 29.08 17.42 -10.72
CA ALA A 262 28.65 17.50 -12.11
C ALA A 262 27.72 16.34 -12.50
N LYS A 263 27.96 15.12 -11.97
CA LYS A 263 27.11 13.98 -12.23
C LYS A 263 25.78 14.07 -11.46
N ALA A 264 25.80 14.61 -10.24
CA ALA A 264 24.58 14.88 -9.48
C ALA A 264 23.69 15.91 -10.20
N GLU A 265 24.28 17.00 -10.71
CA GLU A 265 23.59 18.02 -11.52
C GLU A 265 22.96 17.38 -12.77
N GLU A 266 23.72 16.57 -13.52
CA GLU A 266 23.23 15.89 -14.72
C GLU A 266 22.02 15.02 -14.42
N VAL A 267 22.10 14.15 -13.38
CA VAL A 267 21.00 13.26 -12.98
C VAL A 267 19.78 14.06 -12.54
N TRP A 268 19.95 15.03 -11.65
CA TRP A 268 18.80 15.76 -11.11
C TRP A 268 18.15 16.68 -12.15
N TRP A 269 18.93 17.42 -12.94
CA TRP A 269 18.37 18.35 -13.91
C TRP A 269 17.88 17.63 -15.17
N ARG A 270 18.76 16.90 -15.86
CA ARG A 270 18.45 16.29 -17.14
C ARG A 270 17.52 15.08 -16.99
N ASP A 271 17.87 14.14 -16.07
CA ASP A 271 17.23 12.85 -16.03
C ASP A 271 15.98 12.85 -15.14
N VAL A 272 15.83 13.82 -14.22
CA VAL A 272 14.67 13.92 -13.32
C VAL A 272 13.79 15.13 -13.64
N VAL A 273 14.31 16.35 -13.50
CA VAL A 273 13.48 17.56 -13.65
C VAL A 273 13.01 17.73 -15.08
N ASN A 274 13.90 17.70 -16.06
CA ASN A 274 13.53 17.87 -17.48
C ASN A 274 12.62 16.73 -17.96
N GLU A 275 12.93 15.49 -17.61
CA GLU A 275 12.17 14.32 -18.06
C GLU A 275 10.77 14.24 -17.42
N PHE A 276 10.65 14.45 -16.11
CA PHE A 276 9.41 14.15 -15.38
C PHE A 276 8.61 15.37 -14.94
N LEU A 277 9.20 16.57 -14.85
CA LEU A 277 8.50 17.78 -14.47
C LEU A 277 8.21 18.69 -15.66
N LEU A 278 9.22 18.91 -16.53
CA LEU A 278 9.09 19.81 -17.68
C LEU A 278 8.49 19.13 -18.91
N THR A 279 8.33 17.81 -18.90
CA THR A 279 7.62 17.04 -19.92
C THR A 279 6.15 16.85 -19.47
N PRO A 280 5.16 17.50 -20.13
CA PRO A 280 3.78 17.55 -19.62
C PRO A 280 3.10 16.19 -19.45
N GLU A 281 3.40 15.22 -20.31
CA GLU A 281 2.85 13.86 -20.25
C GLU A 281 3.33 13.11 -19.00
N GLN A 282 4.58 13.30 -18.62
CA GLN A 282 5.17 12.67 -17.43
C GLN A 282 4.74 13.40 -16.16
N ALA A 283 4.70 14.74 -16.18
CA ALA A 283 4.30 15.55 -15.03
C ALA A 283 2.87 15.21 -14.54
N ARG A 284 1.95 14.88 -15.46
CA ARG A 284 0.58 14.45 -15.11
C ARG A 284 0.51 13.11 -14.39
N GLN A 285 1.54 12.28 -14.50
CA GLN A 285 1.61 10.96 -13.87
C GLN A 285 2.19 11.01 -12.45
N LEU A 286 2.71 12.16 -12.02
CA LEU A 286 3.23 12.34 -10.66
C LEU A 286 2.09 12.28 -9.63
N SER A 287 2.11 11.26 -8.78
CA SER A 287 1.29 11.23 -7.57
C SER A 287 1.89 12.14 -6.48
N ASP A 288 1.27 12.19 -5.31
CA ASP A 288 1.81 12.93 -4.17
C ASP A 288 3.22 12.46 -3.78
N LYS A 289 3.50 11.16 -3.90
CA LYS A 289 4.84 10.61 -3.66
C LYS A 289 5.86 11.15 -4.68
N GLY A 290 5.52 11.13 -5.96
CA GLY A 290 6.38 11.66 -7.03
C GLY A 290 6.62 13.16 -6.88
N ARG A 291 5.59 13.94 -6.53
CA ARG A 291 5.70 15.38 -6.25
C ARG A 291 6.62 15.67 -5.07
N TYR A 292 6.52 14.87 -4.01
CA TYR A 292 7.43 14.98 -2.86
C TYR A 292 8.89 14.80 -3.27
N TRP A 293 9.22 13.73 -4.01
CA TRP A 293 10.59 13.47 -4.47
C TRP A 293 11.08 14.50 -5.49
N MET A 294 10.20 14.98 -6.38
CA MET A 294 10.50 16.05 -7.30
C MET A 294 10.85 17.36 -6.55
N THR A 295 10.07 17.71 -5.55
CA THR A 295 10.37 18.87 -4.69
C THR A 295 11.73 18.74 -4.03
N ARG A 296 12.04 17.57 -3.48
CA ARG A 296 13.35 17.31 -2.88
C ARG A 296 14.47 17.45 -3.91
N THR A 297 14.27 16.95 -5.13
CA THR A 297 15.24 17.08 -6.21
C THR A 297 15.55 18.57 -6.53
N LEU A 298 14.51 19.38 -6.67
CA LEU A 298 14.66 20.81 -6.95
C LEU A 298 15.36 21.57 -5.81
N LEU A 299 15.03 21.25 -4.57
CA LEU A 299 15.65 21.88 -3.39
C LEU A 299 17.13 21.53 -3.25
N GLU A 300 17.49 20.26 -3.44
CA GLU A 300 18.89 19.82 -3.41
C GLU A 300 19.68 20.36 -4.59
N LEU A 301 19.08 20.39 -5.77
CA LEU A 301 19.70 20.96 -6.98
C LEU A 301 19.97 22.46 -6.81
N GLY A 302 19.01 23.23 -6.29
CA GLY A 302 19.20 24.64 -5.99
C GLY A 302 20.29 24.86 -4.95
N THR A 303 20.39 24.00 -3.92
CA THR A 303 21.46 24.05 -2.94
C THR A 303 22.82 23.71 -3.56
N LEU A 304 22.89 22.75 -4.47
CA LEU A 304 24.10 22.41 -5.21
C LEU A 304 24.57 23.57 -6.07
N TYR A 305 23.66 24.24 -6.79
CA TYR A 305 23.97 25.43 -7.60
C TYR A 305 24.46 26.60 -6.74
N GLU A 306 23.82 26.84 -5.58
CA GLU A 306 24.27 27.87 -4.62
C GLU A 306 25.74 27.62 -4.17
N GLN A 307 26.08 26.37 -3.83
CA GLN A 307 27.45 25.97 -3.44
C GLN A 307 28.48 26.14 -4.58
N GLN A 308 28.02 26.09 -5.84
CA GLN A 308 28.85 26.29 -7.02
C GLN A 308 28.84 27.77 -7.49
N GLU A 309 28.24 28.68 -6.75
CA GLU A 309 28.06 30.10 -7.11
C GLU A 309 27.27 30.32 -8.42
N LYS A 310 26.51 29.30 -8.86
CA LYS A 310 25.60 29.35 -10.01
C LYS A 310 24.24 29.92 -9.58
N LEU A 311 24.22 31.20 -9.20
CA LEU A 311 23.08 31.81 -8.50
C LEU A 311 21.78 31.88 -9.32
N ASP A 312 21.87 32.09 -10.63
CA ASP A 312 20.68 32.13 -11.51
C ASP A 312 20.02 30.75 -11.63
N GLN A 313 20.82 29.70 -11.77
CA GLN A 313 20.34 28.32 -11.80
C GLN A 313 19.75 27.90 -10.44
N ALA A 314 20.34 28.33 -9.33
CA ALA A 314 19.79 28.11 -8.01
C ALA A 314 18.40 28.77 -7.85
N ARG A 315 18.24 30.00 -8.32
CA ARG A 315 16.94 30.70 -8.36
C ARG A 315 15.91 29.95 -9.19
N GLU A 316 16.31 29.54 -10.41
CA GLU A 316 15.44 28.78 -11.31
C GLU A 316 14.92 27.50 -10.63
N ALA A 317 15.80 26.68 -10.05
CA ALA A 317 15.44 25.46 -9.36
C ALA A 317 14.43 25.69 -8.21
N TRP A 318 14.66 26.70 -7.38
CA TRP A 318 13.72 27.02 -6.28
C TRP A 318 12.43 27.68 -6.77
N SER A 319 12.47 28.47 -7.86
CA SER A 319 11.26 29.04 -8.46
C SER A 319 10.35 27.98 -9.02
N LEU A 320 10.90 26.90 -9.64
CA LEU A 320 10.12 25.78 -10.14
C LEU A 320 9.30 25.10 -9.03
N VAL A 321 9.77 25.04 -7.78
CA VAL A 321 8.98 24.50 -6.65
C VAL A 321 7.67 25.29 -6.49
N LEU A 322 7.72 26.62 -6.65
CA LEU A 322 6.55 27.48 -6.47
C LEU A 322 5.64 27.50 -7.71
N GLU A 323 6.23 27.55 -8.89
CA GLU A 323 5.52 27.66 -10.16
C GLU A 323 4.73 26.38 -10.49
N THR A 324 5.31 25.24 -10.20
CA THR A 324 4.71 23.93 -10.51
C THR A 324 3.73 23.44 -9.45
N LYS A 325 3.60 24.15 -8.33
CA LYS A 325 2.63 23.84 -7.24
C LYS A 325 2.67 22.38 -6.79
N LEU A 326 3.86 21.88 -6.51
CA LEU A 326 4.05 20.48 -6.10
C LEU A 326 3.42 20.15 -4.74
N GLY A 327 3.04 21.17 -3.95
CA GLY A 327 2.37 21.00 -2.65
C GLY A 327 3.33 20.76 -1.47
N TYR A 328 4.63 20.73 -1.72
CA TYR A 328 5.67 20.51 -0.70
C TYR A 328 6.78 21.56 -0.83
N GLY A 329 7.46 21.85 0.29
CA GLY A 329 8.70 22.62 0.30
C GLY A 329 8.61 24.11 -0.08
N GLU A 330 7.41 24.65 -0.34
CA GLU A 330 7.23 26.03 -0.80
C GLU A 330 7.79 27.06 0.20
N ALA A 331 7.60 26.84 1.49
CA ALA A 331 8.12 27.75 2.53
C ALA A 331 9.65 27.82 2.49
N LEU A 332 10.31 26.67 2.28
CA LEU A 332 11.77 26.61 2.16
C LEU A 332 12.26 27.28 0.88
N ALA A 333 11.59 27.01 -0.26
CA ALA A 333 11.92 27.65 -1.53
C ALA A 333 11.78 29.18 -1.45
N LYS A 334 10.69 29.70 -0.86
CA LYS A 334 10.48 31.13 -0.59
C LYS A 334 11.58 31.73 0.29
N ALA A 335 11.96 31.04 1.37
CA ALA A 335 13.03 31.48 2.26
C ALA A 335 14.40 31.54 1.56
N ARG A 336 14.68 30.58 0.68
CA ARG A 336 15.91 30.59 -0.13
C ARG A 336 15.91 31.75 -1.13
N LEU A 337 14.85 31.94 -1.89
CA LEU A 337 14.72 33.02 -2.86
C LEU A 337 14.81 34.42 -2.21
N ALA A 338 14.21 34.61 -1.04
CA ALA A 338 14.25 35.89 -0.31
C ALA A 338 15.69 36.31 0.06
N ARG A 339 16.59 35.39 0.35
CA ARG A 339 17.99 35.68 0.65
C ARG A 339 18.72 36.32 -0.55
N PHE A 340 18.38 35.89 -1.77
CA PHE A 340 18.98 36.46 -3.00
C PHE A 340 18.43 37.83 -3.34
N GLY A 341 17.15 38.13 -3.01
CA GLY A 341 16.56 39.45 -3.17
C GLY A 341 17.19 40.49 -2.24
N ALA A 342 17.59 40.10 -1.02
CA ALA A 342 18.24 40.95 -0.05
C ALA A 342 19.74 41.24 -0.38
N ALA A 343 20.41 40.24 -1.01
CA ALA A 343 21.84 40.38 -1.37
C ALA A 343 22.07 41.21 -2.65
N GLY A 344 21.05 41.36 -3.52
CA GLY A 344 21.11 42.14 -4.75
C GLY A 344 20.75 43.65 -4.60
N GLY A 345 20.43 44.07 -3.39
CA GLY A 345 20.00 45.43 -3.05
C GLY A 345 21.01 46.29 -2.27
N ALA A 346 22.27 45.89 -2.20
CA ALA A 346 23.31 46.79 -1.67
C ALA A 346 23.97 47.55 -2.84
N PRO A 347 23.99 48.92 -2.79
CA PRO A 347 24.56 49.74 -3.84
C PRO A 347 26.07 49.65 -3.94
#